data_671cbf457376e71e1dd51f75319a74d3
#
_entry.id   671cbf457376e71e1dd51f75319a74d3
#
_cell.length_a   1.000
_cell.length_b   1.000
_cell.length_c   1.000
_cell.angle_alpha   90.00
_cell.angle_beta   90.00
_cell.angle_gamma   90.00
#
_symmetry.space_group_name_H-M   'P 1'
#
loop_
_entity.id
_entity.type
_entity.pdbx_description
1 polymer ?
#
loop_
_entity_poly.entity_id
_entity_poly.type
_entity_poly.pdbx_seq_one_letter_code
_entity_poly.pdbx_strand_id
1 'polypeptide(L)'
;MVFLSHIWLIPLLPALGAATMLFFGRKLQKTTINVVCVGAVILAFLFACGAVWQYTDYSRANPGKPYQNIVYTWLGTGSGETGVSPVQSGGETQPQIIFLTRDGRPAPLQADAGFLLDPLSSIWLLFVTGVGALIHIYSTGYMAHEHGYYRFFGYLNLFMFSMLTLILANNYVLMFVGWEGVGLCSYLLIGFYFHRPSASTAANKAFIVNRIGDAGFLLGMFTIAWYFGSLRFSEVTHLARSGHFAIGDPIITAATLLL
;
A
#
# COMPACT_ATOMS: atom_id res chain seq x y z
N MET A 1 -5.04 13.66 18.59
CA MET A 1 -4.79 13.18 17.20
C MET A 1 -5.01 11.67 17.08
N VAL A 2 -6.18 11.18 17.53
CA VAL A 2 -6.44 9.73 17.65
C VAL A 2 -6.49 9.02 16.28
N PHE A 3 -7.11 9.61 15.26
CA PHE A 3 -7.22 8.99 13.94
C PHE A 3 -5.88 8.91 13.20
N LEU A 4 -5.06 9.95 13.27
CA LEU A 4 -3.75 9.96 12.63
C LEU A 4 -2.78 8.95 13.26
N SER A 5 -2.77 8.82 14.60
CA SER A 5 -1.90 7.85 15.27
C SER A 5 -2.26 6.39 14.96
N HIS A 6 -3.50 6.14 14.51
CA HIS A 6 -4.00 4.81 14.17
C HIS A 6 -4.32 4.66 12.68
N ILE A 7 -3.64 5.42 11.81
CA ILE A 7 -3.88 5.39 10.36
C ILE A 7 -3.74 3.98 9.74
N TRP A 8 -2.94 3.12 10.36
CA TRP A 8 -2.76 1.72 9.98
C TRP A 8 -4.04 0.87 10.08
N LEU A 9 -5.06 1.34 10.86
CA LEU A 9 -6.35 0.66 10.91
C LEU A 9 -7.11 0.75 9.58
N ILE A 10 -6.87 1.78 8.78
CA ILE A 10 -7.58 1.99 7.52
C ILE A 10 -7.38 0.81 6.58
N PRO A 11 -6.15 0.36 6.25
CA PRO A 11 -5.96 -0.85 5.45
C PRO A 11 -6.24 -2.14 6.23
N LEU A 12 -6.05 -2.17 7.55
CA LEU A 12 -6.26 -3.36 8.35
C LEU A 12 -7.72 -3.82 8.36
N LEU A 13 -8.69 -2.90 8.39
CA LEU A 13 -10.10 -3.26 8.43
C LEU A 13 -10.54 -4.10 7.22
N PRO A 14 -10.28 -3.71 5.96
CA PRO A 14 -10.53 -4.59 4.82
C PRO A 14 -9.70 -5.86 4.83
N ALA A 15 -8.44 -5.83 5.34
CA ALA A 15 -7.62 -7.04 5.48
C ALA A 15 -8.29 -8.08 6.38
N LEU A 16 -8.85 -7.66 7.52
CA LEU A 16 -9.62 -8.55 8.40
C LEU A 16 -10.88 -9.07 7.71
N GLY A 17 -11.59 -8.24 6.94
CA GLY A 17 -12.70 -8.67 6.11
C GLY A 17 -12.29 -9.75 5.10
N ALA A 18 -11.20 -9.54 4.38
CA ALA A 18 -10.65 -10.51 3.44
C ALA A 18 -10.24 -11.83 4.15
N ALA A 19 -9.51 -11.73 5.26
CA ALA A 19 -9.07 -12.89 6.02
C ALA A 19 -10.25 -13.73 6.53
N THR A 20 -11.28 -13.08 7.10
CA THR A 20 -12.49 -13.79 7.56
C THR A 20 -13.19 -14.52 6.42
N MET A 21 -13.23 -13.93 5.22
CA MET A 21 -13.83 -14.59 4.04
C MET A 21 -12.98 -15.75 3.54
N LEU A 22 -11.66 -15.63 3.55
CA LEU A 22 -10.75 -16.69 3.09
C LEU A 22 -10.80 -17.92 4.02
N PHE A 23 -10.83 -17.70 5.34
CA PHE A 23 -10.79 -18.80 6.31
C PHE A 23 -12.17 -19.36 6.66
N PHE A 24 -13.18 -18.51 6.79
CA PHE A 24 -14.50 -18.90 7.30
C PHE A 24 -15.64 -18.68 6.30
N GLY A 25 -15.44 -17.98 5.20
CA GLY A 25 -16.48 -17.52 4.27
C GLY A 25 -17.40 -18.64 3.75
N ARG A 26 -16.86 -19.86 3.55
CA ARG A 26 -17.66 -21.02 3.09
C ARG A 26 -18.76 -21.43 4.08
N LYS A 27 -18.58 -21.14 5.37
CA LYS A 27 -19.52 -21.52 6.45
C LYS A 27 -20.48 -20.39 6.82
N LEU A 28 -20.22 -19.16 6.34
CA LEU A 28 -20.98 -17.99 6.72
C LEU A 28 -22.22 -17.79 5.84
N GLN A 29 -23.27 -17.26 6.43
CA GLN A 29 -24.46 -16.82 5.73
C GLN A 29 -24.20 -15.51 4.96
N LYS A 30 -24.90 -15.28 3.85
CA LYS A 30 -24.75 -14.07 3.02
C LYS A 30 -24.90 -12.77 3.81
N THR A 31 -25.85 -12.74 4.77
CA THR A 31 -26.04 -11.58 5.65
C THR A 31 -24.79 -11.28 6.48
N THR A 32 -24.17 -12.31 7.06
CA THR A 32 -22.93 -12.14 7.83
C THR A 32 -21.78 -11.68 6.96
N ILE A 33 -21.66 -12.23 5.72
CA ILE A 33 -20.66 -11.80 4.73
C ILE A 33 -20.82 -10.30 4.44
N ASN A 34 -22.06 -9.86 4.19
CA ASN A 34 -22.35 -8.44 3.92
C ASN A 34 -21.97 -7.55 5.10
N VAL A 35 -22.39 -7.91 6.32
CA VAL A 35 -22.09 -7.12 7.51
C VAL A 35 -20.58 -7.01 7.73
N VAL A 36 -19.83 -8.09 7.59
CA VAL A 36 -18.39 -8.09 7.80
C VAL A 36 -17.66 -7.34 6.69
N CYS A 37 -17.91 -7.69 5.41
CA CYS A 37 -17.15 -7.14 4.30
C CYS A 37 -17.51 -5.69 3.98
N VAL A 38 -18.80 -5.38 3.89
CA VAL A 38 -19.26 -4.01 3.64
C VAL A 38 -19.01 -3.13 4.86
N GLY A 39 -19.27 -3.67 6.06
CA GLY A 39 -19.01 -2.97 7.32
C GLY A 39 -17.55 -2.60 7.51
N ALA A 40 -16.62 -3.50 7.20
CA ALA A 40 -15.18 -3.23 7.26
C ALA A 40 -14.78 -2.05 6.37
N VAL A 41 -15.28 -1.99 5.13
CA VAL A 41 -14.94 -0.91 4.19
C VAL A 41 -15.62 0.41 4.58
N ILE A 42 -16.88 0.37 5.05
CA ILE A 42 -17.56 1.58 5.56
C ILE A 42 -16.82 2.14 6.79
N LEU A 43 -16.41 1.28 7.71
CA LEU A 43 -15.62 1.70 8.87
C LEU A 43 -14.28 2.29 8.46
N ALA A 44 -13.60 1.68 7.47
CA ALA A 44 -12.37 2.21 6.91
C ALA A 44 -12.58 3.60 6.28
N PHE A 45 -13.70 3.82 5.59
CA PHE A 45 -14.05 5.13 5.02
C PHE A 45 -14.30 6.18 6.10
N LEU A 46 -15.10 5.85 7.14
CA LEU A 46 -15.35 6.78 8.25
C LEU A 46 -14.05 7.14 8.98
N PHE A 47 -13.17 6.15 9.17
CA PHE A 47 -11.88 6.37 9.78
C PHE A 47 -10.96 7.24 8.89
N ALA A 48 -11.00 7.03 7.58
CA ALA A 48 -10.29 7.86 6.59
C ALA A 48 -10.77 9.32 6.62
N CYS A 49 -12.09 9.56 6.71
CA CYS A 49 -12.64 10.90 6.87
C CYS A 49 -12.10 11.58 8.14
N GLY A 50 -12.08 10.86 9.26
CA GLY A 50 -11.52 11.37 10.52
C GLY A 50 -10.02 11.65 10.44
N ALA A 51 -9.25 10.78 9.78
CA ALA A 51 -7.82 10.95 9.58
C ALA A 51 -7.50 12.18 8.70
N VAL A 52 -8.23 12.35 7.59
CA VAL A 52 -8.07 13.50 6.70
C VAL A 52 -8.48 14.81 7.40
N TRP A 53 -9.55 14.79 8.20
CA TRP A 53 -9.92 15.97 9.02
C TRP A 53 -8.76 16.37 9.94
N GLN A 54 -8.23 15.43 10.72
CA GLN A 54 -7.10 15.73 11.62
C GLN A 54 -5.84 16.12 10.86
N TYR A 55 -5.64 15.60 9.64
CA TYR A 55 -4.53 15.96 8.79
C TYR A 55 -4.62 17.42 8.33
N THR A 56 -5.81 17.97 8.09
CA THR A 56 -5.94 19.40 7.72
C THR A 56 -5.44 20.33 8.83
N ASP A 57 -5.70 19.98 10.10
CA ASP A 57 -5.20 20.75 11.24
C ASP A 57 -3.68 20.57 11.42
N TYR A 58 -3.17 19.34 11.24
CA TYR A 58 -1.74 19.06 11.26
C TYR A 58 -0.99 19.84 10.16
N SER A 59 -1.51 19.85 8.94
CA SER A 59 -0.91 20.52 7.79
C SER A 59 -0.87 22.04 7.96
N ARG A 60 -1.87 22.64 8.64
CA ARG A 60 -1.86 24.08 8.99
C ARG A 60 -0.76 24.40 9.99
N ALA A 61 -0.51 23.51 10.96
CA ALA A 61 0.55 23.67 11.95
C ALA A 61 1.95 23.36 11.39
N ASN A 62 2.05 22.54 10.36
CA ASN A 62 3.31 22.06 9.76
C ASN A 62 3.26 22.18 8.23
N PRO A 63 3.35 23.39 7.65
CA PRO A 63 3.23 23.59 6.21
C PRO A 63 4.27 22.80 5.43
N GLY A 64 3.82 22.02 4.44
CA GLY A 64 4.69 21.24 3.55
C GLY A 64 5.31 19.98 4.13
N LYS A 65 4.98 19.60 5.37
CA LYS A 65 5.45 18.34 5.95
C LYS A 65 4.35 17.28 5.88
N PRO A 66 4.60 16.10 5.26
CA PRO A 66 3.68 14.99 5.30
C PRO A 66 3.62 14.39 6.71
N TYR A 67 2.47 13.81 7.08
CA TYR A 67 2.36 13.03 8.31
C TYR A 67 2.87 11.61 8.04
N GLN A 68 3.75 11.10 8.92
CA GLN A 68 4.28 9.73 8.84
C GLN A 68 4.03 9.00 10.14
N ASN A 69 3.61 7.73 10.03
CA ASN A 69 3.45 6.81 11.14
C ASN A 69 4.16 5.50 10.78
N ILE A 70 5.26 5.19 11.49
CA ILE A 70 6.01 3.95 11.31
C ILE A 70 5.49 2.96 12.35
N VAL A 71 4.92 1.85 11.88
CA VAL A 71 4.38 0.79 12.74
C VAL A 71 5.45 -0.22 13.08
N TYR A 72 6.25 -0.62 12.10
CA TYR A 72 7.28 -1.65 12.25
C TYR A 72 8.39 -1.48 11.20
N THR A 73 9.65 -1.68 11.59
CA THR A 73 10.80 -1.69 10.67
C THR A 73 11.16 -3.13 10.33
N TRP A 74 11.03 -3.51 9.05
CA TRP A 74 11.36 -4.86 8.59
C TRP A 74 12.85 -5.08 8.42
N LEU A 75 13.53 -4.07 7.86
CA LEU A 75 14.94 -4.12 7.52
C LEU A 75 15.60 -2.82 7.97
N GLY A 76 16.77 -2.93 8.61
CA GLY A 76 17.56 -1.79 9.04
C GLY A 76 17.40 -1.43 10.52
N THR A 77 18.45 -0.85 11.10
CA THR A 77 18.40 -0.27 12.45
C THR A 77 17.76 1.11 12.37
N GLY A 78 16.74 1.34 13.18
CA GLY A 78 16.05 2.62 13.28
C GLY A 78 16.89 3.73 13.94
N SER A 79 17.96 4.17 13.27
CA SER A 79 18.69 5.39 13.62
C SER A 79 18.45 6.44 12.55
N GLY A 80 17.18 6.82 12.37
CA GLY A 80 16.81 7.97 11.54
C GLY A 80 16.44 9.14 12.44
N GLU A 81 17.19 10.22 12.37
CA GLU A 81 16.85 11.52 12.90
C GLU A 81 15.56 12.06 12.29
N THR A 82 14.45 11.61 12.80
CA THR A 82 13.17 12.32 12.67
C THR A 82 12.43 12.13 13.99
N GLY A 83 12.39 13.16 14.78
CA GLY A 83 11.70 13.53 16.00
C GLY A 83 10.56 12.68 16.60
N VAL A 84 10.53 11.39 16.37
CA VAL A 84 9.67 10.43 17.07
C VAL A 84 10.58 9.45 17.78
N SER A 85 10.52 9.42 19.10
CA SER A 85 11.31 8.56 19.98
C SER A 85 11.35 7.12 19.46
N PRO A 86 12.54 6.48 19.37
CA PRO A 86 12.62 5.08 18.98
C PRO A 86 11.85 4.26 20.02
N VAL A 87 10.90 3.47 19.55
CA VAL A 87 10.39 2.36 20.37
C VAL A 87 11.60 1.46 20.59
N GLN A 88 12.11 1.43 21.82
CA GLN A 88 13.15 0.52 22.26
C GLN A 88 12.60 -0.91 22.19
N SER A 89 12.76 -1.55 21.04
CA SER A 89 12.70 -3.00 20.95
C SER A 89 14.03 -3.53 21.44
N GLY A 90 13.99 -4.27 22.55
CA GLY A 90 15.18 -4.80 23.20
C GLY A 90 16.11 -5.53 22.23
N GLY A 91 17.36 -5.19 22.32
CA GLY A 91 18.62 -5.89 22.10
C GLY A 91 18.81 -6.92 20.98
N GLU A 92 17.89 -7.12 20.05
CA GLU A 92 18.11 -8.01 18.91
C GLU A 92 18.62 -7.20 17.72
N THR A 93 19.86 -7.49 17.31
CA THR A 93 20.45 -7.02 16.05
C THR A 93 19.63 -7.56 14.89
N GLN A 94 18.77 -6.72 14.33
CA GLN A 94 18.03 -7.05 13.11
C GLN A 94 19.03 -7.31 11.96
N PRO A 95 18.78 -8.30 11.09
CA PRO A 95 19.65 -8.56 9.95
C PRO A 95 19.68 -7.35 9.04
N GLN A 96 20.87 -6.78 8.84
CA GLN A 96 21.07 -5.64 7.93
C GLN A 96 21.46 -6.15 6.55
N ILE A 97 20.69 -5.81 5.55
CA ILE A 97 21.13 -5.95 4.16
C ILE A 97 21.88 -4.66 3.79
N ILE A 98 23.19 -4.75 3.64
CA ILE A 98 24.06 -3.64 3.24
C ILE A 98 24.34 -3.78 1.76
N PHE A 99 24.10 -2.71 1.00
CA PHE A 99 24.48 -2.64 -0.41
C PHE A 99 25.45 -1.47 -0.64
N LEU A 100 26.20 -1.53 -1.73
CA LEU A 100 27.11 -0.45 -2.11
C LEU A 100 26.37 0.54 -3.00
N THR A 101 26.38 1.80 -2.61
CA THR A 101 25.89 2.91 -3.44
C THR A 101 26.85 3.18 -4.60
N ARG A 102 26.43 4.02 -5.57
CA ARG A 102 27.29 4.48 -6.67
C ARG A 102 28.66 4.98 -6.21
N ASP A 103 28.72 5.67 -5.09
CA ASP A 103 29.94 6.25 -4.53
C ASP A 103 30.76 5.25 -3.69
N GLY A 104 30.41 3.96 -3.72
CA GLY A 104 31.09 2.93 -2.95
C GLY A 104 30.83 2.98 -1.44
N ARG A 105 29.86 3.77 -1.00
CA ARG A 105 29.49 3.85 0.41
C ARG A 105 28.55 2.70 0.79
N PRO A 106 28.77 2.01 1.91
CA PRO A 106 27.81 1.04 2.40
C PRO A 106 26.53 1.75 2.87
N ALA A 107 25.40 1.41 2.32
CA ALA A 107 24.09 1.91 2.74
C ALA A 107 23.23 0.74 3.21
N PRO A 108 22.61 0.83 4.41
CA PRO A 108 21.68 -0.18 4.85
C PRO A 108 20.37 -0.05 4.08
N LEU A 109 19.87 -1.16 3.56
CA LEU A 109 18.52 -1.20 2.98
C LEU A 109 17.53 -1.08 4.13
N GLN A 110 16.81 0.03 4.17
CA GLN A 110 15.76 0.26 5.17
C GLN A 110 14.40 0.10 4.52
N ALA A 111 13.57 -0.77 5.09
CA ALA A 111 12.18 -0.94 4.69
C ALA A 111 11.29 -0.96 5.93
N ASP A 112 10.40 0.02 6.02
CA ASP A 112 9.48 0.18 7.13
C ASP A 112 8.06 -0.19 6.68
N ALA A 113 7.30 -0.83 7.57
CA ALA A 113 5.85 -0.83 7.46
C ALA A 113 5.35 0.50 8.04
N GLY A 114 5.43 1.54 7.23
CA GLY A 114 5.05 2.90 7.59
C GLY A 114 4.00 3.47 6.65
N PHE A 115 3.15 4.31 7.21
CA PHE A 115 2.06 4.97 6.49
C PHE A 115 2.34 6.46 6.41
N LEU A 116 2.18 6.99 5.20
CA LEU A 116 2.39 8.40 4.89
C LEU A 116 1.08 9.01 4.44
N LEU A 117 0.74 10.17 5.00
CA LEU A 117 -0.40 10.97 4.58
C LEU A 117 0.08 12.35 4.17
N ASP A 118 -0.16 12.68 2.91
CA ASP A 118 0.09 13.97 2.29
C ASP A 118 -1.19 14.50 1.62
N PRO A 119 -1.21 15.71 1.05
CA PRO A 119 -2.41 16.24 0.39
C PRO A 119 -2.92 15.34 -0.74
N LEU A 120 -2.01 14.72 -1.51
CA LEU A 120 -2.36 13.87 -2.64
C LEU A 120 -2.95 12.53 -2.15
N SER A 121 -2.26 11.86 -1.23
CA SER A 121 -2.74 10.60 -0.66
C SER A 121 -4.04 10.78 0.12
N SER A 122 -4.28 11.95 0.72
CA SER A 122 -5.55 12.27 1.40
C SER A 122 -6.75 12.26 0.43
N ILE A 123 -6.59 12.85 -0.76
CA ILE A 123 -7.64 12.86 -1.79
C ILE A 123 -7.90 11.44 -2.29
N TRP A 124 -6.83 10.71 -2.63
CA TRP A 124 -6.95 9.32 -3.08
C TRP A 124 -7.54 8.40 -2.02
N LEU A 125 -7.18 8.60 -0.76
CA LEU A 125 -7.70 7.83 0.37
C LEU A 125 -9.22 7.95 0.48
N LEU A 126 -9.76 9.17 0.45
CA LEU A 126 -11.20 9.42 0.50
C LEU A 126 -11.93 8.88 -0.74
N PHE A 127 -11.34 9.11 -1.92
CA PHE A 127 -11.93 8.62 -3.16
C PHE A 127 -12.01 7.09 -3.18
N VAL A 128 -10.92 6.41 -2.90
CA VAL A 128 -10.85 4.94 -2.97
C VAL A 128 -11.72 4.29 -1.90
N THR A 129 -11.68 4.78 -0.66
CA THR A 129 -12.53 4.21 0.41
C THR A 129 -14.00 4.51 0.20
N GLY A 130 -14.35 5.72 -0.26
CA GLY A 130 -15.75 6.12 -0.49
C GLY A 130 -16.37 5.38 -1.68
N VAL A 131 -15.73 5.42 -2.86
CA VAL A 131 -16.19 4.67 -4.04
C VAL A 131 -16.14 3.16 -3.78
N GLY A 132 -15.11 2.67 -3.10
CA GLY A 132 -15.00 1.27 -2.70
C GLY A 132 -16.17 0.82 -1.82
N ALA A 133 -16.61 1.65 -0.85
CA ALA A 133 -17.79 1.36 -0.05
C ALA A 133 -19.07 1.26 -0.90
N LEU A 134 -19.25 2.19 -1.83
CA LEU A 134 -20.41 2.16 -2.75
C LEU A 134 -20.40 0.90 -3.64
N ILE A 135 -19.24 0.51 -4.16
CA ILE A 135 -19.08 -0.72 -4.95
C ILE A 135 -19.41 -1.95 -4.11
N HIS A 136 -18.97 -2.01 -2.84
CA HIS A 136 -19.29 -3.11 -1.95
C HIS A 136 -20.80 -3.20 -1.70
N ILE A 137 -21.48 -2.07 -1.43
CA ILE A 137 -22.94 -2.02 -1.26
C ILE A 137 -23.63 -2.50 -2.53
N TYR A 138 -23.28 -1.97 -3.70
CA TYR A 138 -23.85 -2.38 -4.99
C TYR A 138 -23.68 -3.88 -5.23
N SER A 139 -22.50 -4.41 -4.93
CA SER A 139 -22.16 -5.81 -5.14
C SER A 139 -23.01 -6.78 -4.31
N THR A 140 -23.62 -6.33 -3.20
CA THR A 140 -24.51 -7.18 -2.40
C THR A 140 -25.74 -7.62 -3.19
N GLY A 141 -26.30 -6.73 -4.00
CA GLY A 141 -27.40 -7.05 -4.92
C GLY A 141 -26.93 -7.73 -6.19
N TYR A 142 -25.85 -7.22 -6.80
CA TYR A 142 -25.31 -7.74 -8.06
C TYR A 142 -24.92 -9.21 -7.98
N MET A 143 -24.25 -9.62 -6.92
CA MET A 143 -23.75 -10.99 -6.71
C MET A 143 -24.73 -11.88 -5.93
N ALA A 144 -25.93 -11.41 -5.61
CA ALA A 144 -26.86 -12.11 -4.70
C ALA A 144 -27.20 -13.55 -5.13
N HIS A 145 -27.21 -13.85 -6.42
CA HIS A 145 -27.58 -15.16 -6.96
C HIS A 145 -26.38 -16.01 -7.38
N GLU A 146 -25.17 -15.49 -7.26
CA GLU A 146 -23.97 -16.15 -7.74
C GLU A 146 -23.38 -17.16 -6.73
N HIS A 147 -22.86 -18.28 -7.28
CA HIS A 147 -22.08 -19.23 -6.53
C HIS A 147 -20.69 -18.64 -6.22
N GLY A 148 -20.22 -18.80 -4.98
CA GLY A 148 -18.91 -18.26 -4.57
C GLY A 148 -18.96 -16.82 -4.07
N TYR A 149 -20.14 -16.36 -3.65
CA TYR A 149 -20.39 -15.04 -3.07
C TYR A 149 -19.30 -14.60 -2.07
N TYR A 150 -18.93 -15.48 -1.12
CA TYR A 150 -17.89 -15.20 -0.13
C TYR A 150 -16.51 -14.97 -0.76
N ARG A 151 -16.18 -15.69 -1.87
CA ARG A 151 -14.90 -15.48 -2.56
C ARG A 151 -14.84 -14.11 -3.21
N PHE A 152 -15.92 -13.69 -3.86
CA PHE A 152 -16.00 -12.37 -4.49
C PHE A 152 -15.74 -11.26 -3.47
N PHE A 153 -16.46 -11.28 -2.33
CA PHE A 153 -16.27 -10.29 -1.28
C PHE A 153 -14.90 -10.38 -0.59
N GLY A 154 -14.36 -11.60 -0.46
CA GLY A 154 -12.99 -11.79 0.01
C GLY A 154 -11.95 -11.14 -0.90
N TYR A 155 -12.07 -11.33 -2.22
CA TYR A 155 -11.17 -10.71 -3.20
C TYR A 155 -11.34 -9.20 -3.28
N LEU A 156 -12.57 -8.70 -3.16
CA LEU A 156 -12.85 -7.27 -3.18
C LEU A 156 -12.29 -6.56 -1.94
N ASN A 157 -12.42 -7.17 -0.75
CA ASN A 157 -11.79 -6.66 0.47
C ASN A 157 -10.26 -6.75 0.42
N LEU A 158 -9.69 -7.83 -0.15
CA LEU A 158 -8.25 -7.96 -0.37
C LEU A 158 -7.74 -6.87 -1.32
N PHE A 159 -8.50 -6.55 -2.36
CA PHE A 159 -8.20 -5.43 -3.25
C PHE A 159 -8.17 -4.11 -2.49
N MET A 160 -9.17 -3.84 -1.65
CA MET A 160 -9.21 -2.62 -0.82
C MET A 160 -8.01 -2.53 0.12
N PHE A 161 -7.64 -3.62 0.78
CA PHE A 161 -6.44 -3.69 1.61
C PHE A 161 -5.18 -3.34 0.83
N SER A 162 -4.98 -3.99 -0.33
CA SER A 162 -3.80 -3.80 -1.17
C SER A 162 -3.71 -2.37 -1.71
N MET A 163 -4.84 -1.82 -2.18
CA MET A 163 -4.91 -0.46 -2.70
C MET A 163 -4.65 0.59 -1.63
N LEU A 164 -5.18 0.41 -0.42
CA LEU A 164 -4.94 1.32 0.70
C LEU A 164 -3.51 1.23 1.20
N THR A 165 -2.90 0.05 1.18
CA THR A 165 -1.47 -0.14 1.48
C THR A 165 -0.60 0.60 0.45
N LEU A 166 -0.94 0.51 -0.83
CA LEU A 166 -0.27 1.23 -1.91
C LEU A 166 -0.31 2.75 -1.71
N ILE A 167 -1.52 3.31 -1.47
CA ILE A 167 -1.74 4.76 -1.35
C ILE A 167 -1.04 5.36 -0.14
N LEU A 168 -1.02 4.62 0.97
CA LEU A 168 -0.47 5.08 2.23
C LEU A 168 0.99 4.68 2.45
N ALA A 169 1.64 4.01 1.50
CA ALA A 169 3.03 3.60 1.64
C ALA A 169 3.96 4.80 1.85
N ASN A 170 4.94 4.67 2.73
CA ASN A 170 5.98 5.69 2.98
C ASN A 170 7.30 5.40 2.27
N ASN A 171 7.41 4.26 1.59
CA ASN A 171 8.59 3.82 0.88
C ASN A 171 8.24 2.96 -0.35
N TYR A 172 9.20 2.82 -1.27
CA TYR A 172 9.02 2.07 -2.51
C TYR A 172 8.77 0.58 -2.30
N VAL A 173 9.32 -0.03 -1.22
CA VAL A 173 9.11 -1.47 -0.94
C VAL A 173 7.67 -1.74 -0.55
N LEU A 174 7.12 -0.96 0.40
CA LEU A 174 5.73 -1.13 0.83
C LEU A 174 4.75 -0.77 -0.31
N MET A 175 5.09 0.25 -1.12
CA MET A 175 4.33 0.61 -2.32
C MET A 175 4.30 -0.57 -3.30
N PHE A 176 5.43 -1.24 -3.53
CA PHE A 176 5.51 -2.41 -4.40
C PHE A 176 4.68 -3.59 -3.86
N VAL A 177 4.69 -3.84 -2.55
CA VAL A 177 3.84 -4.87 -1.92
C VAL A 177 2.36 -4.59 -2.18
N GLY A 178 1.92 -3.34 -2.03
CA GLY A 178 0.55 -2.94 -2.35
C GLY A 178 0.23 -3.12 -3.83
N TRP A 179 1.14 -2.74 -4.71
CA TRP A 179 1.02 -2.88 -6.17
C TRP A 179 0.84 -4.33 -6.61
N GLU A 180 1.69 -5.22 -6.12
CA GLU A 180 1.59 -6.66 -6.35
C GLU A 180 0.27 -7.24 -5.85
N GLY A 181 -0.18 -6.79 -4.68
CA GLY A 181 -1.47 -7.20 -4.13
C GLY A 181 -2.66 -6.79 -5.00
N VAL A 182 -2.65 -5.58 -5.57
CA VAL A 182 -3.66 -5.09 -6.52
C VAL A 182 -3.63 -5.93 -7.80
N GLY A 183 -2.44 -6.23 -8.33
CA GLY A 183 -2.26 -7.10 -9.50
C GLY A 183 -2.83 -8.50 -9.28
N LEU A 184 -2.56 -9.11 -8.13
CA LEU A 184 -3.12 -10.39 -7.73
C LEU A 184 -4.64 -10.35 -7.63
N CYS A 185 -5.20 -9.34 -6.99
CA CYS A 185 -6.65 -9.18 -6.86
C CYS A 185 -7.32 -8.99 -8.21
N SER A 186 -6.71 -8.26 -9.13
CA SER A 186 -7.17 -8.12 -10.50
C SER A 186 -7.26 -9.48 -11.21
N TYR A 187 -6.21 -10.29 -11.10
CA TYR A 187 -6.21 -11.66 -11.61
C TYR A 187 -7.38 -12.48 -11.05
N LEU A 188 -7.56 -12.45 -9.73
CA LEU A 188 -8.61 -13.23 -9.03
C LEU A 188 -10.02 -12.78 -9.39
N LEU A 189 -10.24 -11.47 -9.58
CA LEU A 189 -11.54 -10.91 -9.93
C LEU A 189 -11.88 -11.09 -11.42
N ILE A 190 -10.92 -10.92 -12.34
CA ILE A 190 -11.12 -11.20 -13.77
C ILE A 190 -11.38 -12.69 -13.97
N GLY A 191 -10.62 -13.54 -13.30
CA GLY A 191 -10.75 -15.00 -13.32
C GLY A 191 -11.85 -15.54 -12.40
N PHE A 192 -12.73 -14.71 -11.85
CA PHE A 192 -13.77 -15.15 -10.92
C PHE A 192 -14.61 -16.29 -11.47
N TYR A 193 -15.01 -16.19 -12.74
CA TYR A 193 -15.73 -17.23 -13.49
C TYR A 193 -14.76 -18.19 -14.18
N PHE A 194 -13.87 -18.83 -13.40
CA PHE A 194 -12.81 -19.72 -13.90
C PHE A 194 -13.31 -20.92 -14.75
N HIS A 195 -14.59 -21.27 -14.67
CA HIS A 195 -15.20 -22.27 -15.53
C HIS A 195 -15.37 -21.81 -16.99
N ARG A 196 -15.27 -20.51 -17.24
CA ARG A 196 -15.33 -19.92 -18.59
C ARG A 196 -13.91 -19.77 -19.12
N PRO A 197 -13.52 -20.49 -20.22
CA PRO A 197 -12.17 -20.40 -20.78
C PRO A 197 -11.76 -18.96 -21.14
N SER A 198 -12.70 -18.14 -21.61
CA SER A 198 -12.45 -16.73 -21.93
C SER A 198 -12.03 -15.91 -20.70
N ALA A 199 -12.68 -16.11 -19.56
CA ALA A 199 -12.34 -15.41 -18.32
C ALA A 199 -10.98 -15.85 -17.79
N SER A 200 -10.69 -17.15 -17.82
CA SER A 200 -9.40 -17.70 -17.39
C SER A 200 -8.24 -17.20 -18.26
N THR A 201 -8.43 -17.20 -19.60
CA THR A 201 -7.43 -16.68 -20.53
C THR A 201 -7.22 -15.17 -20.35
N ALA A 202 -8.27 -14.40 -20.12
CA ALA A 202 -8.18 -12.96 -19.85
C ALA A 202 -7.42 -12.66 -18.55
N ALA A 203 -7.70 -13.43 -17.48
CA ALA A 203 -7.01 -13.30 -16.22
C ALA A 203 -5.51 -13.59 -16.35
N ASN A 204 -5.14 -14.70 -17.01
CA ASN A 204 -3.75 -15.04 -17.27
C ASN A 204 -3.04 -13.96 -18.10
N LYS A 205 -3.69 -13.43 -19.14
CA LYS A 205 -3.15 -12.35 -19.95
C LYS A 205 -2.89 -11.10 -19.10
N ALA A 206 -3.87 -10.67 -18.32
CA ALA A 206 -3.72 -9.51 -17.44
C ALA A 206 -2.58 -9.68 -16.44
N PHE A 207 -2.47 -10.87 -15.82
CA PHE A 207 -1.41 -11.16 -14.85
C PHE A 207 -0.01 -11.13 -15.49
N ILE A 208 0.16 -11.79 -16.67
CA ILE A 208 1.47 -11.82 -17.35
C ILE A 208 1.90 -10.43 -17.81
N VAL A 209 0.98 -9.63 -18.36
CA VAL A 209 1.30 -8.27 -18.82
C VAL A 209 1.70 -7.38 -17.63
N ASN A 210 1.01 -7.48 -16.49
CA ASN A 210 1.38 -6.76 -15.28
C ASN A 210 2.79 -7.16 -14.81
N ARG A 211 3.14 -8.47 -14.85
CA ARG A 211 4.50 -8.93 -14.46
C ARG A 211 5.63 -8.32 -15.28
N ILE A 212 5.40 -8.03 -16.56
CA ILE A 212 6.40 -7.33 -17.37
C ILE A 212 6.61 -5.89 -16.83
N GLY A 213 5.54 -5.20 -16.49
CA GLY A 213 5.62 -3.88 -15.82
C GLY A 213 6.31 -3.94 -14.46
N ASP A 214 6.00 -4.97 -13.66
CA ASP A 214 6.59 -5.18 -12.32
C ASP A 214 8.10 -5.36 -12.38
N ALA A 215 8.62 -6.01 -13.42
CA ALA A 215 10.07 -6.11 -13.67
C ALA A 215 10.71 -4.73 -13.90
N GLY A 216 10.04 -3.85 -14.65
CA GLY A 216 10.46 -2.45 -14.81
C GLY A 216 10.48 -1.71 -13.49
N PHE A 217 9.40 -1.83 -12.71
CA PHE A 217 9.29 -1.20 -11.39
C PHE A 217 10.42 -1.64 -10.43
N LEU A 218 10.72 -2.94 -10.38
CA LEU A 218 11.82 -3.47 -9.57
C LEU A 218 13.18 -2.90 -10.00
N LEU A 219 13.44 -2.83 -11.31
CA LEU A 219 14.66 -2.23 -11.82
C LEU A 219 14.76 -0.75 -11.46
N GLY A 220 13.66 0.00 -11.56
CA GLY A 220 13.59 1.41 -11.13
C GLY A 220 13.88 1.55 -9.65
N MET A 221 13.27 0.72 -8.81
CA MET A 221 13.48 0.71 -7.36
C MET A 221 14.94 0.37 -6.99
N PHE A 222 15.54 -0.62 -7.63
CA PHE A 222 16.97 -0.94 -7.42
C PHE A 222 17.88 0.18 -7.88
N THR A 223 17.56 0.84 -8.99
CA THR A 223 18.30 2.02 -9.46
C THR A 223 18.25 3.16 -8.47
N ILE A 224 17.08 3.43 -7.88
CA ILE A 224 16.91 4.43 -6.82
C ILE A 224 17.73 4.04 -5.58
N ALA A 225 17.64 2.79 -5.13
CA ALA A 225 18.43 2.32 -3.99
C ALA A 225 19.93 2.51 -4.23
N TRP A 226 20.41 2.10 -5.41
CA TRP A 226 21.84 2.22 -5.76
C TRP A 226 22.31 3.67 -5.88
N TYR A 227 21.46 4.55 -6.43
CA TYR A 227 21.84 5.94 -6.70
C TYR A 227 21.71 6.84 -5.46
N PHE A 228 20.61 6.72 -4.70
CA PHE A 228 20.32 7.56 -3.54
C PHE A 228 20.71 6.92 -2.21
N GLY A 229 20.93 5.62 -2.16
CA GLY A 229 21.23 4.90 -0.92
C GLY A 229 20.02 4.69 0.00
N SER A 230 18.81 5.01 -0.44
CA SER A 230 17.57 4.88 0.33
C SER A 230 16.38 4.57 -0.56
N LEU A 231 15.37 3.93 0.03
CA LEU A 231 14.06 3.67 -0.58
C LEU A 231 12.91 4.43 0.10
N ARG A 232 13.19 5.25 1.10
CA ARG A 232 12.18 6.10 1.75
C ARG A 232 11.89 7.34 0.90
N PHE A 233 10.62 7.65 0.68
CA PHE A 233 10.22 8.81 -0.13
C PHE A 233 10.77 10.14 0.42
N SER A 234 10.76 10.32 1.74
CA SER A 234 11.27 11.54 2.38
C SER A 234 12.75 11.74 2.12
N GLU A 235 13.55 10.68 2.25
CA GLU A 235 15.00 10.73 2.06
C GLU A 235 15.36 10.93 0.58
N VAL A 236 14.74 10.16 -0.33
CA VAL A 236 14.96 10.31 -1.77
C VAL A 236 14.59 11.72 -2.23
N THR A 237 13.45 12.25 -1.77
CA THR A 237 13.01 13.61 -2.11
C THR A 237 13.97 14.68 -1.55
N HIS A 238 14.43 14.51 -0.33
CA HIS A 238 15.41 15.43 0.27
C HIS A 238 16.72 15.43 -0.49
N LEU A 239 17.26 14.25 -0.81
CA LEU A 239 18.49 14.10 -1.59
C LEU A 239 18.35 14.67 -3.00
N ALA A 240 17.23 14.43 -3.68
CA ALA A 240 16.96 14.98 -5.00
C ALA A 240 16.92 16.52 -5.00
N ARG A 241 16.42 17.15 -3.91
CA ARG A 241 16.35 18.60 -3.75
C ARG A 241 17.65 19.24 -3.27
N SER A 242 18.62 18.47 -2.76
CA SER A 242 19.87 19.00 -2.19
C SER A 242 20.82 19.63 -3.21
N GLY A 243 20.49 19.59 -4.51
CA GLY A 243 21.29 20.16 -5.59
C GLY A 243 22.56 19.38 -5.97
N HIS A 244 22.78 18.21 -5.39
CA HIS A 244 23.91 17.34 -5.72
C HIS A 244 23.73 16.60 -7.05
N PHE A 245 22.54 16.64 -7.62
CA PHE A 245 22.17 15.96 -8.85
C PHE A 245 21.88 16.96 -9.96
N ALA A 246 22.43 16.72 -11.14
CA ALA A 246 22.19 17.57 -12.30
C ALA A 246 20.73 17.38 -12.81
N ILE A 247 20.10 18.49 -13.20
CA ILE A 247 18.82 18.42 -13.90
C ILE A 247 19.04 17.67 -15.22
N GLY A 248 18.23 16.62 -15.46
CA GLY A 248 18.37 15.77 -16.66
C GLY A 248 19.43 14.66 -16.53
N ASP A 249 19.86 14.35 -15.30
CA ASP A 249 20.73 13.16 -15.08
C ASP A 249 20.08 11.91 -15.71
N PRO A 250 20.80 11.20 -16.61
CA PRO A 250 20.24 10.08 -17.34
C PRO A 250 19.83 8.91 -16.44
N ILE A 251 20.49 8.72 -15.29
CA ILE A 251 20.16 7.65 -14.35
C ILE A 251 18.85 7.95 -13.62
N ILE A 252 18.66 9.20 -13.17
CA ILE A 252 17.41 9.63 -12.54
C ILE A 252 16.26 9.55 -13.54
N THR A 253 16.50 10.00 -14.78
CA THR A 253 15.51 9.92 -15.86
C THR A 253 15.14 8.46 -16.16
N ALA A 254 16.13 7.56 -16.26
CA ALA A 254 15.87 6.13 -16.46
C ALA A 254 15.10 5.51 -15.30
N ALA A 255 15.48 5.80 -14.04
CA ALA A 255 14.77 5.32 -12.88
C ALA A 255 13.30 5.79 -12.84
N THR A 256 13.06 7.06 -13.21
CA THR A 256 11.70 7.64 -13.27
C THR A 256 10.84 7.04 -14.36
N LEU A 257 11.46 6.64 -15.50
CA LEU A 257 10.76 6.00 -16.61
C LEU A 257 10.47 4.50 -16.35
N LEU A 258 11.23 3.86 -15.47
CA LEU A 258 11.08 2.47 -15.07
C LEU A 258 10.02 2.29 -13.97
N LEU A 259 9.80 3.30 -13.15
CA LEU A 259 8.72 3.36 -12.13
C LEU A 259 7.38 3.74 -12.75
#